data_961f73b23b40a5e25718fe3becfa136e
#
_entry.id   961f73b23b40a5e25718fe3becfa136e
#
_cell.length_a   1.000
_cell.length_b   1.000
_cell.length_c   1.000
_cell.angle_alpha   90.00
_cell.angle_beta   90.00
_cell.angle_gamma   90.00
#
_symmetry.space_group_name_H-M   'P 1'
#
loop_
_entity.id
_entity.type
_entity.pdbx_description
1 polymer ?
#
loop_
_entity_poly.entity_id
_entity_poly.type
_entity_poly.pdbx_seq_one_letter_code
_entity_poly.pdbx_strand_id
1 'polypeptide(L)'
;MSSTLALAARVISEGFLPAKSALLQGPGRTVGGPVPPDRLRGMLLGLAIGDALGNTSESLSPAERVAQYEEIRDYLPNRHASGSRVGLPSDDSQLAFWTLESLLERGELDPDDLAARFAAREIFGLGKSVRQFLDNRAQGITPWYRCSAESAGNGALMRIAPVVLLHAEGPSAALWLDTALASIVTHRDASSVASCVAFTDLLARLLRLEAMPTAEW
;
A
#
# COMPACT_ATOMS: atom_id res chain seq x y z
N MET A 1 -9.18 24.12 7.48
CA MET A 1 -8.72 22.75 7.78
C MET A 1 -8.80 21.98 6.48
N SER A 2 -7.79 21.24 6.09
CA SER A 2 -7.87 20.40 4.87
C SER A 2 -9.00 19.39 5.02
N SER A 3 -9.61 18.95 3.90
CA SER A 3 -10.63 17.90 3.87
C SER A 3 -10.19 16.63 4.58
N THR A 4 -8.93 16.28 4.42
CA THR A 4 -8.28 15.11 5.04
C THR A 4 -8.25 15.17 6.57
N LEU A 5 -7.95 16.35 7.17
CA LEU A 5 -7.95 16.48 8.64
C LEU A 5 -9.34 16.34 9.24
N ALA A 6 -10.37 16.89 8.59
CA ALA A 6 -11.75 16.73 9.03
C ALA A 6 -12.22 15.28 8.94
N LEU A 7 -11.87 14.59 7.86
CA LEU A 7 -12.13 13.16 7.66
C LEU A 7 -11.42 12.32 8.72
N ALA A 8 -10.14 12.56 8.96
CA ALA A 8 -9.37 11.85 9.97
C ALA A 8 -9.95 12.03 11.37
N ALA A 9 -10.32 13.26 11.75
CA ALA A 9 -10.95 13.53 13.04
C ALA A 9 -12.25 12.73 13.22
N ARG A 10 -13.06 12.63 12.16
CA ARG A 10 -14.27 11.82 12.17
C ARG A 10 -13.97 10.33 12.32
N VAL A 11 -13.05 9.79 11.54
CA VAL A 11 -12.65 8.36 11.56
C VAL A 11 -12.07 7.98 12.92
N ILE A 12 -11.31 8.89 13.56
CA ILE A 12 -10.79 8.73 14.93
C ILE A 12 -11.93 8.75 15.95
N SER A 13 -12.85 9.69 15.84
CA SER A 13 -13.99 9.80 16.79
C SER A 13 -14.92 8.59 16.73
N GLU A 14 -15.02 7.94 15.59
CA GLU A 14 -15.79 6.70 15.41
C GLU A 14 -14.97 5.42 15.75
N GLY A 15 -13.73 5.55 16.20
CA GLY A 15 -12.89 4.43 16.67
C GLY A 15 -12.21 3.60 15.58
N PHE A 16 -12.21 4.07 14.32
CA PHE A 16 -11.57 3.37 13.19
C PHE A 16 -10.08 3.66 13.03
N LEU A 17 -9.58 4.71 13.67
CA LEU A 17 -8.15 5.00 13.83
C LEU A 17 -7.85 5.26 15.31
N PRO A 18 -6.67 4.86 15.81
CA PRO A 18 -6.30 5.10 17.19
C PRO A 18 -6.16 6.62 17.46
N ALA A 19 -6.79 7.08 18.53
CA ALA A 19 -6.76 8.49 18.95
C ALA A 19 -5.38 8.93 19.49
N LYS A 20 -4.51 7.99 19.86
CA LYS A 20 -3.16 8.30 20.36
C LYS A 20 -2.21 8.55 19.20
N SER A 21 -2.00 9.76 18.93
CA SER A 21 -1.62 10.25 17.66
C SER A 21 -0.17 10.70 17.59
N ALA A 22 0.77 9.78 17.67
CA ALA A 22 2.03 9.95 16.95
C ALA A 22 1.75 10.28 15.45
N LEU A 23 0.69 9.73 14.88
CA LEU A 23 0.20 10.02 13.53
C LEU A 23 -0.08 11.52 13.29
N LEU A 24 -0.59 12.24 14.30
CA LEU A 24 -0.89 13.68 14.17
C LEU A 24 0.34 14.57 14.47
N GLN A 25 1.36 14.01 15.11
CA GLN A 25 2.59 14.73 15.42
C GLN A 25 3.60 14.69 14.28
N GLY A 26 3.52 13.64 13.45
CA GLY A 26 4.43 13.43 12.33
C GLY A 26 5.87 13.13 12.74
N PRO A 27 6.75 12.90 11.79
CA PRO A 27 8.17 12.73 12.03
C PRO A 27 8.79 14.06 12.46
N GLY A 28 9.64 14.04 13.48
CA GLY A 28 10.25 15.24 14.06
C GLY A 28 11.24 15.99 13.17
N ARG A 29 11.62 15.47 12.00
CA ARG A 29 12.55 16.08 11.07
C ARG A 29 12.34 15.58 9.64
N THR A 30 12.10 16.50 8.72
CA THR A 30 12.17 16.27 7.29
C THR A 30 13.62 16.25 6.82
N VAL A 31 13.98 15.31 5.96
CA VAL A 31 15.32 15.20 5.38
C VAL A 31 15.18 15.09 3.86
N GLY A 32 15.88 15.95 3.15
CA GLY A 32 16.16 15.76 1.74
C GLY A 32 15.56 16.79 0.79
N GLY A 33 16.10 16.80 -0.43
CA GLY A 33 15.68 17.59 -1.57
C GLY A 33 14.51 16.94 -2.35
N PRO A 34 14.16 17.48 -3.52
CA PRO A 34 13.11 16.94 -4.38
C PRO A 34 13.47 15.51 -4.83
N VAL A 35 12.45 14.67 -4.94
CA VAL A 35 12.63 13.28 -5.39
C VAL A 35 12.85 13.25 -6.89
N PRO A 36 13.96 12.65 -7.38
CA PRO A 36 14.17 12.48 -8.82
C PRO A 36 13.07 11.60 -9.45
N PRO A 37 12.51 11.97 -10.61
CA PRO A 37 11.45 11.20 -11.27
C PRO A 37 11.82 9.73 -11.54
N ASP A 38 13.08 9.46 -11.84
CA ASP A 38 13.53 8.09 -12.09
C ASP A 38 13.49 7.19 -10.86
N ARG A 39 13.63 7.76 -9.67
CA ARG A 39 13.45 7.01 -8.41
C ARG A 39 12.00 6.66 -8.15
N LEU A 40 11.07 7.55 -8.49
CA LEU A 40 9.65 7.25 -8.42
C LEU A 40 9.26 6.14 -9.40
N ARG A 41 9.78 6.21 -10.64
CA ARG A 41 9.61 5.13 -11.64
C ARG A 41 10.21 3.82 -11.14
N GLY A 42 11.42 3.87 -10.59
CA GLY A 42 12.09 2.69 -10.01
C GLY A 42 11.31 2.06 -8.88
N MET A 43 10.71 2.85 -7.98
CA MET A 43 9.85 2.36 -6.90
C MET A 43 8.62 1.62 -7.47
N LEU A 44 7.91 2.21 -8.42
CA LEU A 44 6.70 1.61 -9.01
C LEU A 44 7.04 0.35 -9.83
N LEU A 45 8.12 0.38 -10.62
CA LEU A 45 8.59 -0.79 -11.37
C LEU A 45 9.06 -1.89 -10.40
N GLY A 46 9.79 -1.52 -9.35
CA GLY A 46 10.25 -2.46 -8.34
C GLY A 46 9.09 -3.17 -7.62
N LEU A 47 8.02 -2.45 -7.33
CA LEU A 47 6.79 -3.04 -6.78
C LEU A 47 6.22 -4.09 -7.76
N ALA A 48 6.01 -3.72 -9.03
CA ALA A 48 5.42 -4.61 -10.02
C ALA A 48 6.31 -5.83 -10.33
N ILE A 49 7.63 -5.65 -10.39
CA ILE A 49 8.59 -6.75 -10.60
C ILE A 49 8.60 -7.67 -9.37
N GLY A 50 8.62 -7.10 -8.16
CA GLY A 50 8.59 -7.86 -6.91
C GLY A 50 7.34 -8.72 -6.76
N ASP A 51 6.16 -8.15 -7.05
CA ASP A 51 4.91 -8.87 -7.12
C ASP A 51 4.97 -10.03 -8.14
N ALA A 52 5.35 -9.73 -9.38
CA ALA A 52 5.41 -10.73 -10.44
C ALA A 52 6.43 -11.87 -10.20
N LEU A 53 7.50 -11.61 -9.47
CA LEU A 53 8.47 -12.62 -9.05
C LEU A 53 7.95 -13.44 -7.86
N GLY A 54 7.24 -12.79 -6.93
CA GLY A 54 6.83 -13.38 -5.65
C GLY A 54 5.53 -14.19 -5.72
N ASN A 55 4.53 -13.69 -6.45
CA ASN A 55 3.16 -14.19 -6.39
C ASN A 55 3.01 -15.66 -6.83
N THR A 56 3.85 -16.15 -7.74
CA THR A 56 3.79 -17.54 -8.23
C THR A 56 4.19 -18.54 -7.15
N SER A 57 5.04 -18.14 -6.20
CA SER A 57 5.48 -18.97 -5.07
C SER A 57 4.80 -18.60 -3.75
N GLU A 58 3.83 -17.70 -3.79
CA GLU A 58 3.02 -17.34 -2.63
C GLU A 58 2.32 -18.58 -2.05
N SER A 59 2.10 -18.61 -0.78
CA SER A 59 1.54 -19.75 -0.03
C SER A 59 2.48 -20.93 0.22
N LEU A 60 3.67 -20.98 -0.37
CA LEU A 60 4.70 -21.94 0.00
C LEU A 60 5.44 -21.49 1.25
N SER A 61 5.75 -22.42 2.15
CA SER A 61 6.69 -22.15 3.23
C SER A 61 8.08 -21.85 2.66
N PRO A 62 8.96 -21.15 3.40
CA PRO A 62 10.35 -20.93 2.94
C PRO A 62 11.10 -22.21 2.56
N ALA A 63 10.88 -23.29 3.31
CA ALA A 63 11.53 -24.58 3.03
C ALA A 63 11.00 -25.20 1.73
N GLU A 64 9.68 -25.20 1.51
CA GLU A 64 9.08 -25.72 0.26
C GLU A 64 9.53 -24.89 -0.93
N ARG A 65 9.57 -23.55 -0.80
CA ARG A 65 10.03 -22.68 -1.88
C ARG A 65 11.47 -22.93 -2.26
N VAL A 66 12.38 -23.07 -1.27
CA VAL A 66 13.79 -23.39 -1.52
C VAL A 66 13.93 -24.77 -2.15
N ALA A 67 13.20 -25.78 -1.64
CA ALA A 67 13.25 -27.14 -2.19
C ALA A 67 12.73 -27.21 -3.64
N GLN A 68 11.74 -26.37 -4.01
CA GLN A 68 11.11 -26.40 -5.34
C GLN A 68 11.81 -25.52 -6.37
N TYR A 69 12.33 -24.37 -5.95
CA TYR A 69 12.80 -23.32 -6.88
C TYR A 69 14.23 -22.85 -6.59
N GLU A 70 14.86 -23.30 -5.50
CA GLU A 70 16.15 -22.76 -5.03
C GLU A 70 16.09 -21.24 -4.88
N GLU A 71 17.01 -20.51 -5.51
CA GLU A 71 17.00 -19.05 -5.57
C GLU A 71 16.20 -18.57 -6.79
N ILE A 72 15.14 -17.81 -6.56
CA ILE A 72 14.31 -17.25 -7.64
C ILE A 72 15.01 -16.02 -8.20
N ARG A 73 15.51 -16.12 -9.43
CA ARG A 73 16.20 -15.03 -10.17
C ARG A 73 15.47 -14.60 -11.45
N ASP A 74 14.38 -15.27 -11.80
CA ASP A 74 13.60 -15.01 -12.99
C ASP A 74 12.13 -15.43 -12.73
N TYR A 75 11.22 -15.04 -13.62
CA TYR A 75 9.82 -15.42 -13.51
C TYR A 75 9.63 -16.92 -13.52
N LEU A 76 8.84 -17.40 -12.58
CA LEU A 76 8.45 -18.80 -12.50
C LEU A 76 7.36 -19.13 -13.52
N PRO A 77 7.18 -20.42 -13.89
CA PRO A 77 6.04 -20.85 -14.71
C PRO A 77 4.73 -20.44 -14.05
N ASN A 78 3.95 -19.59 -14.71
CA ASN A 78 2.73 -19.03 -14.15
C ASN A 78 1.52 -19.83 -14.63
N ARG A 79 0.71 -20.33 -13.68
CA ARG A 79 -0.50 -21.11 -13.98
C ARG A 79 -1.55 -20.34 -14.78
N HIS A 80 -1.60 -19.02 -14.63
CA HIS A 80 -2.52 -18.14 -15.35
C HIS A 80 -2.03 -17.77 -16.76
N ALA A 81 -0.80 -18.17 -17.10
CA ALA A 81 -0.19 -18.00 -18.41
C ALA A 81 0.15 -19.37 -19.05
N SER A 82 -0.65 -20.41 -18.81
CA SER A 82 -0.45 -21.76 -19.35
C SER A 82 0.94 -22.35 -19.07
N GLY A 83 1.52 -22.02 -17.92
CA GLY A 83 2.86 -22.46 -17.51
C GLY A 83 4.02 -21.70 -18.15
N SER A 84 3.76 -20.62 -18.89
CA SER A 84 4.81 -19.76 -19.44
C SER A 84 5.52 -18.99 -18.33
N ARG A 85 6.84 -18.76 -18.51
CA ARG A 85 7.64 -17.91 -17.61
C ARG A 85 7.41 -16.44 -17.95
N VAL A 86 6.37 -15.85 -17.39
CA VAL A 86 6.00 -14.45 -17.60
C VAL A 86 5.66 -13.81 -16.26
N GLY A 87 6.07 -12.56 -16.09
CA GLY A 87 5.67 -11.75 -14.95
C GLY A 87 4.23 -11.28 -15.12
N LEU A 88 3.32 -11.83 -14.33
CA LEU A 88 1.95 -11.34 -14.23
C LEU A 88 1.76 -10.66 -12.88
N PRO A 89 1.14 -9.46 -12.84
CA PRO A 89 0.81 -8.80 -11.60
C PRO A 89 -0.31 -9.53 -10.85
N SER A 90 -0.34 -9.36 -9.53
CA SER A 90 -1.46 -9.77 -8.67
C SER A 90 -2.19 -8.54 -8.10
N ASP A 91 -2.95 -8.73 -7.02
CA ASP A 91 -3.63 -7.66 -6.30
C ASP A 91 -2.65 -6.60 -5.73
N ASP A 92 -1.42 -6.97 -5.41
CA ASP A 92 -0.37 -6.05 -4.98
C ASP A 92 -0.20 -4.90 -5.99
N SER A 93 0.13 -5.24 -7.23
CA SER A 93 0.31 -4.27 -8.31
C SER A 93 -1.00 -3.61 -8.71
N GLN A 94 -2.09 -4.37 -8.85
CA GLN A 94 -3.36 -3.82 -9.30
C GLN A 94 -3.86 -2.73 -8.35
N LEU A 95 -3.93 -3.02 -7.05
CA LEU A 95 -4.41 -2.05 -6.06
C LEU A 95 -3.45 -0.88 -5.89
N ALA A 96 -2.12 -1.10 -6.00
CA ALA A 96 -1.14 -0.03 -5.99
C ALA A 96 -1.31 0.92 -7.18
N PHE A 97 -1.46 0.40 -8.40
CA PHE A 97 -1.63 1.24 -9.58
C PHE A 97 -3.00 1.93 -9.63
N TRP A 98 -4.06 1.32 -9.11
CA TRP A 98 -5.36 2.01 -8.96
C TRP A 98 -5.32 3.09 -7.87
N THR A 99 -4.51 2.89 -6.83
CA THR A 99 -4.20 3.96 -5.87
C THR A 99 -3.48 5.10 -6.59
N LEU A 100 -2.45 4.81 -7.39
CA LEU A 100 -1.72 5.80 -8.19
C LEU A 100 -2.66 6.57 -9.14
N GLU A 101 -3.53 5.88 -9.87
CA GLU A 101 -4.52 6.50 -10.76
C GLU A 101 -5.39 7.50 -10.00
N SER A 102 -5.94 7.10 -8.83
CA SER A 102 -6.75 7.96 -7.99
C SER A 102 -5.98 9.22 -7.58
N LEU A 103 -4.75 9.06 -7.09
CA LEU A 103 -3.92 10.18 -6.65
C LEU A 103 -3.59 11.15 -7.79
N LEU A 104 -3.32 10.65 -9.00
CA LEU A 104 -3.04 11.49 -10.17
C LEU A 104 -4.28 12.23 -10.67
N GLU A 105 -5.45 11.62 -10.62
CA GLU A 105 -6.70 12.24 -11.07
C GLU A 105 -7.26 13.24 -10.05
N ARG A 106 -7.12 12.95 -8.75
CA ARG A 106 -7.66 13.79 -7.67
C ARG A 106 -6.69 14.88 -7.22
N GLY A 107 -5.39 14.66 -7.35
CA GLY A 107 -4.36 15.53 -6.79
C GLY A 107 -4.26 15.47 -5.24
N GLU A 108 -5.08 14.65 -4.60
CA GLU A 108 -5.11 14.42 -3.15
C GLU A 108 -5.55 12.97 -2.86
N LEU A 109 -5.41 12.52 -1.62
CA LEU A 109 -5.96 11.25 -1.19
C LEU A 109 -7.48 11.37 -1.02
N ASP A 110 -8.23 10.60 -1.81
CA ASP A 110 -9.67 10.42 -1.70
C ASP A 110 -9.99 8.95 -1.38
N PRO A 111 -10.19 8.58 -0.10
CA PRO A 111 -10.48 7.20 0.27
C PRO A 111 -11.83 6.66 -0.24
N ASP A 112 -12.81 7.51 -0.50
CA ASP A 112 -14.06 7.10 -1.14
C ASP A 112 -13.82 6.68 -2.59
N ASP A 113 -13.01 7.44 -3.33
CA ASP A 113 -12.61 7.09 -4.70
C ASP A 113 -11.80 5.80 -4.73
N LEU A 114 -10.85 5.61 -3.79
CA LEU A 114 -10.11 4.34 -3.67
C LEU A 114 -11.05 3.16 -3.42
N ALA A 115 -11.96 3.30 -2.47
CA ALA A 115 -12.92 2.25 -2.14
C ALA A 115 -13.82 1.91 -3.35
N ALA A 116 -14.22 2.91 -4.11
CA ALA A 116 -15.02 2.72 -5.32
C ALA A 116 -14.23 2.03 -6.44
N ARG A 117 -12.97 2.44 -6.69
CA ARG A 117 -12.10 1.84 -7.71
C ARG A 117 -11.81 0.36 -7.42
N PHE A 118 -11.51 0.03 -6.14
CA PHE A 118 -11.26 -1.34 -5.73
C PHE A 118 -12.49 -2.24 -5.89
N ALA A 119 -13.70 -1.67 -5.70
CA ALA A 119 -14.94 -2.42 -5.84
C ALA A 119 -15.44 -2.55 -7.30
N ALA A 120 -14.94 -1.72 -8.21
CA ALA A 120 -15.44 -1.66 -9.59
C ALA A 120 -14.69 -2.57 -10.57
N ARG A 121 -13.56 -3.14 -10.17
CA ARG A 121 -12.65 -3.86 -11.08
C ARG A 121 -12.34 -5.27 -10.59
N GLU A 122 -12.01 -6.16 -11.50
CA GLU A 122 -11.60 -7.52 -11.18
C GLU A 122 -10.18 -7.55 -10.59
N ILE A 123 -10.02 -8.25 -9.47
CA ILE A 123 -8.76 -8.36 -8.73
C ILE A 123 -8.25 -9.79 -8.80
N PHE A 124 -7.00 -9.98 -9.23
CA PHE A 124 -6.33 -11.26 -9.27
C PHE A 124 -5.54 -11.49 -7.97
N GLY A 125 -5.55 -12.70 -7.44
CA GLY A 125 -4.83 -13.04 -6.21
C GLY A 125 -5.52 -12.58 -4.93
N LEU A 126 -6.80 -12.25 -4.99
CA LEU A 126 -7.59 -11.60 -3.95
C LEU A 126 -7.47 -12.25 -2.56
N GLY A 127 -6.83 -11.55 -1.64
CA GLY A 127 -6.69 -11.97 -0.25
C GLY A 127 -8.00 -11.88 0.55
N LYS A 128 -8.05 -12.62 1.67
CA LYS A 128 -9.27 -12.75 2.50
C LYS A 128 -9.84 -11.40 2.98
N SER A 129 -8.97 -10.49 3.43
CA SER A 129 -9.41 -9.20 3.99
C SER A 129 -9.94 -8.24 2.94
N VAL A 130 -9.31 -8.22 1.75
CA VAL A 130 -9.82 -7.44 0.61
C VAL A 130 -11.15 -8.01 0.12
N ARG A 131 -11.30 -9.33 0.08
CA ARG A 131 -12.58 -9.97 -0.22
C ARG A 131 -13.68 -9.54 0.75
N GLN A 132 -13.40 -9.57 2.05
CA GLN A 132 -14.36 -9.11 3.07
C GLN A 132 -14.76 -7.63 2.86
N PHE A 133 -13.79 -6.77 2.53
CA PHE A 133 -14.07 -5.37 2.19
C PHE A 133 -15.03 -5.27 0.99
N LEU A 134 -14.78 -6.04 -0.08
CA LEU A 134 -15.64 -6.05 -1.27
C LEU A 134 -17.05 -6.57 -0.96
N ASP A 135 -17.17 -7.62 -0.18
CA ASP A 135 -18.44 -8.19 0.26
C ASP A 135 -19.24 -7.16 1.08
N ASN A 136 -18.58 -6.46 2.00
CA ASN A 136 -19.20 -5.40 2.79
C ASN A 136 -19.69 -4.24 1.91
N ARG A 137 -18.91 -3.84 0.90
CA ARG A 137 -19.31 -2.83 -0.07
C ARG A 137 -20.51 -3.28 -0.90
N ALA A 138 -20.52 -4.52 -1.37
CA ALA A 138 -21.63 -5.10 -2.14
C ALA A 138 -22.94 -5.17 -1.32
N GLN A 139 -22.85 -5.31 0.01
CA GLN A 139 -23.99 -5.25 0.93
C GLN A 139 -24.47 -3.81 1.20
N GLY A 140 -23.85 -2.79 0.59
CA GLY A 140 -24.24 -1.39 0.77
C GLY A 140 -23.79 -0.77 2.08
N ILE A 141 -22.82 -1.36 2.79
CA ILE A 141 -22.28 -0.78 4.03
C ILE A 141 -21.61 0.55 3.71
N THR A 142 -21.95 1.57 4.47
CA THR A 142 -21.42 2.93 4.36
C THR A 142 -21.17 3.53 5.75
N PRO A 143 -20.28 4.51 5.89
CA PRO A 143 -19.28 4.99 4.92
C PRO A 143 -18.18 3.97 4.66
N TRP A 144 -17.31 4.25 3.69
CA TRP A 144 -16.27 3.35 3.17
C TRP A 144 -15.41 2.67 4.25
N TYR A 145 -15.02 3.39 5.30
CA TYR A 145 -14.18 2.86 6.38
C TYR A 145 -14.87 1.80 7.25
N ARG A 146 -16.19 1.69 7.20
CA ARG A 146 -16.95 0.60 7.86
C ARG A 146 -16.92 -0.70 7.07
N CYS A 147 -16.50 -0.65 5.80
CA CYS A 147 -16.35 -1.83 4.96
C CYS A 147 -15.04 -2.59 5.25
N SER A 148 -14.05 -1.94 5.86
CA SER A 148 -12.72 -2.51 6.09
C SER A 148 -12.76 -3.72 7.03
N ALA A 149 -11.85 -4.68 6.80
CA ALA A 149 -11.66 -5.83 7.65
C ALA A 149 -10.81 -5.49 8.89
N GLU A 150 -11.14 -6.05 10.04
CA GLU A 150 -10.25 -6.11 11.19
C GLU A 150 -9.17 -7.14 10.96
N SER A 151 -8.04 -6.73 10.39
CA SER A 151 -6.98 -7.63 9.96
C SER A 151 -5.61 -6.96 10.04
N ALA A 152 -4.66 -7.65 10.65
CA ALA A 152 -3.24 -7.30 10.67
C ALA A 152 -2.47 -7.80 9.43
N GLY A 153 -3.18 -8.29 8.41
CA GLY A 153 -2.58 -8.75 7.16
C GLY A 153 -1.89 -7.64 6.38
N ASN A 154 -1.03 -8.04 5.44
CA ASN A 154 -0.22 -7.11 4.63
C ASN A 154 -0.96 -6.48 3.46
N GLY A 155 -2.24 -6.78 3.23
CA GLY A 155 -2.96 -6.35 2.04
C GLY A 155 -3.20 -4.82 1.91
N ALA A 156 -2.94 -4.03 2.97
CA ALA A 156 -2.79 -2.59 2.84
C ALA A 156 -1.35 -2.21 2.51
N LEU A 157 -0.36 -2.86 3.16
CA LEU A 157 1.06 -2.57 3.01
C LEU A 157 1.54 -2.77 1.57
N MET A 158 1.14 -3.85 0.92
CA MET A 158 1.54 -4.21 -0.44
C MET A 158 1.24 -3.12 -1.48
N ARG A 159 0.20 -2.29 -1.26
CA ARG A 159 -0.32 -1.30 -2.22
C ARG A 159 -0.11 0.16 -1.81
N ILE A 160 0.52 0.42 -0.65
CA ILE A 160 0.54 1.76 -0.04
C ILE A 160 1.59 2.69 -0.66
N ALA A 161 2.62 2.15 -1.32
CA ALA A 161 3.76 2.90 -1.82
C ALA A 161 3.41 4.16 -2.64
N PRO A 162 2.39 4.18 -3.52
CA PRO A 162 2.05 5.37 -4.29
C PRO A 162 1.67 6.60 -3.46
N VAL A 163 1.23 6.44 -2.21
CA VAL A 163 0.85 7.57 -1.34
C VAL A 163 2.01 8.55 -1.15
N VAL A 164 3.26 8.10 -1.21
CA VAL A 164 4.43 8.98 -1.07
C VAL A 164 4.54 10.03 -2.18
N LEU A 165 3.87 9.83 -3.33
CA LEU A 165 3.92 10.78 -4.44
C LEU A 165 3.26 12.12 -4.12
N LEU A 166 2.24 12.13 -3.26
CA LEU A 166 1.60 13.38 -2.81
C LEU A 166 2.49 14.19 -1.85
N HIS A 167 3.56 13.60 -1.34
CA HIS A 167 4.40 14.16 -0.30
C HIS A 167 5.84 14.37 -0.79
N ALA A 168 5.98 15.16 -1.86
CA ALA A 168 7.26 15.44 -2.52
C ALA A 168 8.31 16.07 -1.60
N GLU A 169 7.89 16.70 -0.50
CA GLU A 169 8.79 17.35 0.47
C GLU A 169 9.37 16.39 1.51
N GLY A 170 8.88 15.16 1.58
CA GLY A 170 9.39 14.13 2.48
C GLY A 170 8.43 13.69 3.57
N PRO A 171 8.95 12.94 4.56
CA PRO A 171 8.14 12.49 5.69
C PRO A 171 7.49 13.65 6.43
N SER A 172 6.20 13.53 6.71
CA SER A 172 5.40 14.57 7.34
C SER A 172 4.19 13.98 8.06
N ALA A 173 3.56 14.76 8.93
CA ALA A 173 2.29 14.36 9.54
C ALA A 173 1.20 14.12 8.50
N ALA A 174 1.20 14.88 7.39
CA ALA A 174 0.27 14.69 6.30
C ALA A 174 0.50 13.35 5.59
N LEU A 175 1.75 12.96 5.28
CA LEU A 175 2.07 11.63 4.74
C LEU A 175 1.57 10.51 5.65
N TRP A 176 1.81 10.62 6.95
CA TRP A 176 1.39 9.60 7.91
C TRP A 176 -0.13 9.48 7.98
N LEU A 177 -0.82 10.61 7.95
CA LEU A 177 -2.28 10.66 8.01
C LEU A 177 -2.91 10.07 6.74
N ASP A 178 -2.45 10.49 5.57
CA ASP A 178 -2.92 9.95 4.29
C ASP A 178 -2.65 8.45 4.17
N THR A 179 -1.47 8.01 4.63
CA THR A 179 -1.14 6.58 4.68
C THR A 179 -2.10 5.81 5.59
N ALA A 180 -2.39 6.34 6.77
CA ALA A 180 -3.32 5.70 7.70
C ALA A 180 -4.72 5.60 7.11
N LEU A 181 -5.24 6.67 6.50
CA LEU A 181 -6.53 6.69 5.83
C LEU A 181 -6.58 5.72 4.64
N ALA A 182 -5.54 5.69 3.81
CA ALA A 182 -5.45 4.74 2.70
C ALA A 182 -5.40 3.28 3.18
N SER A 183 -4.69 3.00 4.30
CA SER A 183 -4.60 1.66 4.89
C SER A 183 -5.98 1.15 5.32
N ILE A 184 -6.74 1.96 6.05
CA ILE A 184 -8.03 1.55 6.61
C ILE A 184 -9.15 1.44 5.57
N VAL A 185 -8.92 1.73 4.30
CA VAL A 185 -9.87 1.40 3.24
C VAL A 185 -10.19 -0.10 3.26
N THR A 186 -9.17 -0.94 3.48
CA THR A 186 -9.32 -2.41 3.48
C THR A 186 -8.93 -3.08 4.79
N HIS A 187 -7.98 -2.52 5.57
CA HIS A 187 -7.42 -3.12 6.78
C HIS A 187 -7.41 -2.13 7.93
N ARG A 188 -8.28 -2.30 8.92
CA ARG A 188 -8.41 -1.40 10.09
C ARG A 188 -7.80 -2.01 11.36
N ASP A 189 -6.59 -2.53 11.27
CA ASP A 189 -5.84 -3.02 12.42
C ASP A 189 -4.66 -2.09 12.72
N ALA A 190 -4.36 -1.88 14.00
CA ALA A 190 -3.29 -0.97 14.42
C ALA A 190 -1.91 -1.38 13.87
N SER A 191 -1.64 -2.69 13.81
CA SER A 191 -0.38 -3.21 13.27
C SER A 191 -0.27 -2.99 11.77
N SER A 192 -1.37 -3.20 11.02
CA SER A 192 -1.42 -2.93 9.59
C SER A 192 -1.19 -1.45 9.29
N VAL A 193 -1.89 -0.55 10.01
CA VAL A 193 -1.71 0.90 9.86
C VAL A 193 -0.28 1.33 10.22
N ALA A 194 0.26 0.86 11.34
CA ALA A 194 1.61 1.20 11.77
C ALA A 194 2.67 0.72 10.76
N SER A 195 2.51 -0.48 10.21
CA SER A 195 3.40 -1.01 9.16
C SER A 195 3.36 -0.17 7.89
N CYS A 196 2.17 0.25 7.45
CA CYS A 196 2.02 1.13 6.30
C CYS A 196 2.71 2.49 6.53
N VAL A 197 2.51 3.09 7.71
CA VAL A 197 3.12 4.38 8.06
C VAL A 197 4.65 4.26 8.13
N ALA A 198 5.17 3.23 8.79
CA ALA A 198 6.61 2.99 8.86
C ALA A 198 7.22 2.78 7.46
N PHE A 199 6.54 2.03 6.61
CA PHE A 199 7.00 1.76 5.25
C PHE A 199 6.98 3.00 4.36
N THR A 200 5.93 3.81 4.38
CA THR A 200 5.88 5.06 3.59
C THR A 200 6.87 6.09 4.09
N ASP A 201 7.11 6.18 5.41
CA ASP A 201 8.17 7.03 5.98
C ASP A 201 9.55 6.58 5.49
N LEU A 202 9.84 5.28 5.54
CA LEU A 202 11.07 4.70 5.01
C LEU A 202 11.23 4.99 3.51
N LEU A 203 10.21 4.75 2.68
CA LEU A 203 10.24 5.03 1.25
C LEU A 203 10.51 6.51 0.98
N ALA A 204 9.81 7.40 1.68
CA ALA A 204 9.99 8.84 1.53
C ALA A 204 11.43 9.29 1.85
N ARG A 205 12.13 8.60 2.73
CA ARG A 205 13.55 8.82 3.04
C ARG A 205 14.45 8.21 1.96
N LEU A 206 14.23 6.95 1.61
CA LEU A 206 15.04 6.22 0.60
C LEU A 206 15.03 6.92 -0.76
N LEU A 207 13.88 7.43 -1.18
CA LEU A 207 13.74 8.16 -2.44
C LEU A 207 14.59 9.43 -2.53
N ARG A 208 15.10 9.92 -1.40
CA ARG A 208 15.91 11.15 -1.29
C ARG A 208 17.39 10.91 -1.01
N LEU A 209 17.79 9.67 -0.79
CA LEU A 209 19.20 9.36 -0.57
C LEU A 209 20.01 9.62 -1.84
N GLU A 210 21.17 10.22 -1.71
CA GLU A 210 22.09 10.44 -2.83
C GLU A 210 22.81 9.16 -3.26
N ALA A 211 23.02 8.24 -2.31
CA ALA A 211 23.67 6.96 -2.53
C ALA A 211 22.86 5.82 -1.91
N MET A 212 23.18 4.58 -2.31
CA MET A 212 22.61 3.39 -1.65
C MET A 212 22.99 3.39 -0.17
N PRO A 213 22.02 3.11 0.74
CA PRO A 213 22.32 3.01 2.15
C PRO A 213 23.28 1.85 2.42
N THR A 214 24.17 2.03 3.38
CA THR A 214 25.00 0.96 3.92
C THR A 214 24.26 0.21 5.03
N ALA A 215 24.82 -0.89 5.52
CA ALA A 215 24.23 -1.65 6.64
C ALA A 215 24.16 -0.84 7.97
N GLU A 216 24.84 0.29 8.04
CA GLU A 216 24.87 1.19 9.21
C GLU A 216 23.79 2.29 9.14
N TRP A 217 23.04 2.37 8.06
CA TRP A 217 22.00 3.38 7.83
C TRP A 217 20.71 3.10 8.61
#